data_2e37174c241c433a4636d94ae6e8aa06
#
_entry.id   2e37174c241c433a4636d94ae6e8aa06
#
_cell.length_a   1.000
_cell.length_b   1.000
_cell.length_c   1.000
_cell.angle_alpha   90.00
_cell.angle_beta   90.00
_cell.angle_gamma   90.00
#
_symmetry.space_group_name_H-M   'P 1'
#
loop_
_entity.id
_entity.type
_entity.pdbx_description
1 polymer ?
#
loop_
_entity_poly.entity_id
_entity_poly.type
_entity_poly.pdbx_seq_one_letter_code
_entity_poly.pdbx_strand_id
1 'polypeptide(L)'
;MKKYDILVIGGGPAGLSAGYTLNKSGVRAAVYDKNSHAGGLCRSFKIKGYTFDTFAHVNFSKDPYVTSMLEGKTEFIIHKPEAYNYSRGVWIRNPVQNNLIGLDVEERIRIIKGFIDREDFEPKKL
;
A
#
# COMPACT_ATOMS: atom_id res chain seq x y z
N MET A 1 6.32 37.03 -0.60
CA MET A 1 5.53 35.78 -0.55
C MET A 1 6.09 34.79 -1.57
N LYS A 2 6.31 33.54 -1.19
CA LYS A 2 6.67 32.49 -2.16
C LYS A 2 5.45 32.20 -3.03
N LYS A 3 5.58 32.27 -4.34
CA LYS A 3 4.52 31.92 -5.29
C LYS A 3 4.72 30.48 -5.75
N TYR A 4 3.68 29.70 -5.67
CA TYR A 4 3.63 28.32 -6.19
C TYR A 4 2.62 28.25 -7.34
N ASP A 5 2.90 27.42 -8.32
CA ASP A 5 2.04 27.22 -9.48
C ASP A 5 1.02 26.11 -9.19
N ILE A 6 1.42 25.12 -8.35
CA ILE A 6 0.58 23.98 -7.97
C ILE A 6 0.69 23.74 -6.46
N LEU A 7 -0.44 23.45 -5.83
CA LEU A 7 -0.53 22.96 -4.46
C LEU A 7 -0.99 21.50 -4.47
N VAL A 8 -0.22 20.64 -3.82
CA VAL A 8 -0.55 19.23 -3.61
C VAL A 8 -1.02 19.08 -2.16
N ILE A 9 -2.21 18.56 -1.96
CA ILE A 9 -2.78 18.33 -0.63
C ILE A 9 -2.62 16.87 -0.26
N GLY A 10 -1.86 16.62 0.81
CA GLY A 10 -1.52 15.32 1.33
C GLY A 10 -0.04 14.99 1.14
N GLY A 11 0.68 14.82 2.25
CA GLY A 11 2.12 14.50 2.32
C GLY A 11 2.42 13.01 2.44
N GLY A 12 1.52 12.14 1.98
CA GLY A 12 1.78 10.71 1.81
C GLY A 12 2.62 10.41 0.57
N PRO A 13 2.97 9.14 0.29
CA PRO A 13 3.82 8.77 -0.85
C PRO A 13 3.35 9.36 -2.18
N ALA A 14 2.06 9.32 -2.46
CA ALA A 14 1.50 9.87 -3.69
C ALA A 14 1.72 11.38 -3.83
N GLY A 15 1.41 12.15 -2.79
CA GLY A 15 1.58 13.60 -2.82
C GLY A 15 3.06 14.02 -2.85
N LEU A 16 3.91 13.31 -2.11
CA LEU A 16 5.36 13.54 -2.15
C LEU A 16 5.94 13.23 -3.53
N SER A 17 5.53 12.13 -4.15
CA SER A 17 5.94 11.75 -5.51
C SER A 17 5.49 12.78 -6.55
N ALA A 18 4.24 13.24 -6.45
CA ALA A 18 3.71 14.29 -7.33
C ALA A 18 4.51 15.59 -7.17
N GLY A 19 4.70 16.06 -5.93
CA GLY A 19 5.46 17.28 -5.66
C GLY A 19 6.91 17.18 -6.11
N TYR A 20 7.55 16.04 -5.91
CA TYR A 20 8.90 15.77 -6.40
C TYR A 20 8.99 15.85 -7.93
N THR A 21 8.08 15.17 -8.62
CA THR A 21 8.07 15.12 -10.09
C THR A 21 7.79 16.48 -10.69
N LEU A 22 6.83 17.23 -10.15
CA LEU A 22 6.53 18.59 -10.58
C LEU A 22 7.74 19.52 -10.44
N ASN A 23 8.36 19.54 -9.27
CA ASN A 23 9.53 20.39 -9.04
C ASN A 23 10.73 19.97 -9.92
N LYS A 24 10.91 18.66 -10.16
CA LYS A 24 11.95 18.17 -11.09
C LYS A 24 11.70 18.63 -12.52
N SER A 25 10.44 18.81 -12.91
CA SER A 25 10.04 19.33 -14.23
C SER A 25 10.02 20.86 -14.30
N GLY A 26 10.52 21.57 -13.30
CA GLY A 26 10.59 23.03 -13.27
C GLY A 26 9.30 23.71 -12.83
N VAL A 27 8.26 22.97 -12.46
CA VAL A 27 7.00 23.52 -11.94
C VAL A 27 7.14 23.76 -10.43
N ARG A 28 6.87 24.96 -9.97
CA ARG A 28 6.96 25.31 -8.55
C ARG A 28 5.76 24.72 -7.79
N ALA A 29 5.94 23.53 -7.23
CA ALA A 29 4.92 22.86 -6.44
C ALA A 29 5.24 22.92 -4.94
N ALA A 30 4.18 23.04 -4.12
CA ALA A 30 4.25 22.88 -2.68
C ALA A 30 3.34 21.74 -2.25
N VAL A 31 3.81 20.94 -1.30
CA VAL A 31 3.02 19.86 -0.70
C VAL A 31 2.59 20.30 0.71
N TYR A 32 1.31 20.21 0.98
CA TYR A 32 0.75 20.51 2.30
C TYR A 32 0.11 19.25 2.90
N ASP A 33 0.34 19.05 4.17
CA ASP A 33 -0.31 17.99 4.95
C ASP A 33 -0.88 18.56 6.25
N LYS A 34 -1.94 17.96 6.76
CA LYS A 34 -2.52 18.31 8.06
C LYS A 34 -1.61 17.97 9.23
N ASN A 35 -0.70 17.01 9.03
CA ASN A 35 0.27 16.58 10.03
C ASN A 35 1.57 17.36 9.86
N SER A 36 2.33 17.50 10.95
CA SER A 36 3.67 18.08 10.94
C SER A 36 4.74 17.19 10.32
N HIS A 37 4.39 15.96 9.95
CA HIS A 37 5.30 14.96 9.41
C HIS A 37 4.83 14.46 8.06
N ALA A 38 5.76 14.31 7.13
CA ALA A 38 5.52 13.67 5.84
C ALA A 38 5.48 12.14 5.97
N GLY A 39 4.99 11.46 4.92
CA GLY A 39 4.99 10.00 4.79
C GLY A 39 3.61 9.36 4.92
N GLY A 40 2.62 10.04 5.48
CA GLY A 40 1.27 9.48 5.64
C GLY A 40 1.28 8.17 6.42
N LEU A 41 0.68 7.12 5.88
CA LEU A 41 0.69 5.78 6.50
C LEU A 41 2.04 5.07 6.40
N CYS A 42 2.93 5.50 5.49
CA CYS A 42 4.28 4.92 5.35
C CYS A 42 5.29 5.53 6.34
N ARG A 43 4.86 6.36 7.27
CA ARG A 43 5.75 6.91 8.29
C ARG A 43 5.94 5.92 9.44
N SER A 44 7.08 6.07 10.12
CA SER A 44 7.35 5.39 11.39
C SER A 44 7.31 6.39 12.55
N PHE A 45 7.15 5.91 13.75
CA PHE A 45 7.22 6.68 15.00
C PHE A 45 8.00 5.91 16.07
N LYS A 46 8.52 6.62 17.08
CA LYS A 46 9.30 6.00 18.15
C LYS A 46 8.56 6.07 19.48
N ILE A 47 8.53 4.94 20.19
CA ILE A 47 8.05 4.86 21.56
C ILE A 47 9.09 4.11 22.39
N LYS A 48 9.58 4.73 23.47
CA LYS A 48 10.55 4.13 24.41
C LYS A 48 11.76 3.47 23.74
N GLY A 49 12.29 4.09 22.69
CA GLY A 49 13.46 3.60 21.96
C GLY A 49 13.15 2.60 20.82
N TYR A 50 11.94 2.08 20.74
CA TYR A 50 11.50 1.21 19.66
C TYR A 50 10.89 2.00 18.53
N THR A 51 11.10 1.56 17.28
CA THR A 51 10.51 2.14 16.08
C THR A 51 9.33 1.27 15.64
N PHE A 52 8.20 1.92 15.40
CA PHE A 52 6.97 1.29 14.90
C PHE A 52 6.54 1.98 13.61
N ASP A 53 6.06 1.22 12.66
CA ASP A 53 5.41 1.75 11.48
C ASP A 53 3.95 2.09 11.77
N THR A 54 3.46 3.18 11.18
CA THR A 54 2.04 3.54 11.31
C THR A 54 1.15 2.49 10.67
N PHE A 55 1.60 1.90 9.57
CA PHE A 55 0.97 0.79 8.89
C PHE A 55 2.05 -0.07 8.22
N ALA A 56 1.86 -1.39 8.19
CA ALA A 56 2.77 -2.29 7.51
C ALA A 56 2.83 -1.93 6.02
N HIS A 57 4.01 -1.65 5.51
CA HIS A 57 4.22 -1.31 4.11
C HIS A 57 5.38 -2.12 3.54
N VAL A 58 5.11 -2.74 2.41
CA VAL A 58 6.08 -3.56 1.67
C VAL A 58 6.03 -3.13 0.21
N ASN A 59 7.19 -2.95 -0.39
CA ASN A 59 7.28 -2.64 -1.81
C ASN A 59 7.27 -3.94 -2.62
N PHE A 60 6.28 -4.10 -3.49
CA PHE A 60 6.16 -5.20 -4.45
C PHE A 60 6.35 -4.75 -5.89
N SER A 61 6.66 -3.48 -6.12
CA SER A 61 6.78 -2.96 -7.47
C SER A 61 7.97 -3.59 -8.21
N LYS A 62 7.71 -4.01 -9.45
CA LYS A 62 8.73 -4.40 -10.42
C LYS A 62 8.94 -3.32 -11.48
N ASP A 63 8.25 -2.18 -11.35
CA ASP A 63 8.39 -1.06 -12.26
C ASP A 63 9.79 -0.43 -12.09
N PRO A 64 10.58 -0.34 -13.17
CA PRO A 64 11.94 0.21 -13.11
C PRO A 64 11.98 1.66 -12.60
N TYR A 65 10.98 2.46 -12.90
CA TYR A 65 10.91 3.84 -12.43
C TYR A 65 10.75 3.89 -10.91
N VAL A 66 9.81 3.11 -10.36
CA VAL A 66 9.61 3.02 -8.91
C VAL A 66 10.84 2.49 -8.20
N THR A 67 11.45 1.43 -8.74
CA THR A 67 12.66 0.82 -8.20
C THR A 67 13.81 1.83 -8.17
N SER A 68 14.03 2.56 -9.27
CA SER A 68 15.09 3.57 -9.36
C SER A 68 14.91 4.77 -8.40
N MET A 69 13.69 5.08 -8.01
CA MET A 69 13.43 6.12 -7.01
C MET A 69 13.92 5.74 -5.62
N LEU A 70 13.97 4.45 -5.33
CA LEU A 70 14.29 3.87 -4.04
C LEU A 70 15.73 3.39 -3.95
N GLU A 71 16.30 2.90 -5.06
CA GLU A 71 17.66 2.37 -5.13
C GLU A 71 18.70 3.42 -4.75
N GLY A 72 19.71 2.99 -4.01
CA GLY A 72 20.84 3.83 -3.57
C GLY A 72 20.50 4.87 -2.50
N LYS A 73 19.26 4.97 -2.05
CA LYS A 73 18.83 5.94 -1.02
C LYS A 73 18.51 5.29 0.32
N THR A 74 18.25 4.02 0.33
CA THR A 74 17.88 3.25 1.52
C THR A 74 18.36 1.82 1.37
N GLU A 75 18.81 1.22 2.45
CA GLU A 75 19.07 -0.20 2.51
C GLU A 75 17.74 -0.96 2.60
N PHE A 76 17.52 -1.90 1.68
CA PHE A 76 16.32 -2.73 1.66
C PHE A 76 16.58 -4.10 2.26
N ILE A 77 15.69 -4.52 3.14
CA ILE A 77 15.64 -5.90 3.60
C ILE A 77 14.69 -6.67 2.68
N ILE A 78 15.25 -7.63 1.93
CA ILE A 78 14.46 -8.51 1.07
C ILE A 78 14.07 -9.73 1.88
N HIS A 79 12.78 -9.94 2.04
CA HIS A 79 12.26 -11.12 2.72
C HIS A 79 11.05 -11.69 1.98
N LYS A 80 10.78 -12.99 2.19
CA LYS A 80 9.56 -13.64 1.71
C LYS A 80 8.52 -13.57 2.83
N PRO A 81 7.53 -12.68 2.74
CA PRO A 81 6.52 -12.59 3.78
C PRO A 81 5.65 -13.86 3.77
N GLU A 82 5.48 -14.46 4.93
CA GLU A 82 4.47 -15.49 5.15
C GLU A 82 3.31 -14.85 5.93
N ALA A 83 2.22 -14.62 5.22
CA ALA A 83 1.02 -14.06 5.81
C ALA A 83 -0.06 -15.13 5.89
N TYR A 84 -0.78 -15.14 7.00
CA TYR A 84 -1.89 -16.05 7.25
C TYR A 84 -3.11 -15.25 7.70
N ASN A 85 -4.27 -15.71 7.29
CA ASN A 85 -5.55 -15.21 7.77
C ASN A 85 -6.12 -16.21 8.77
N TYR A 86 -6.55 -15.71 9.93
CA TYR A 86 -7.23 -16.54 10.92
C TYR A 86 -8.73 -16.35 10.82
N SER A 87 -9.45 -17.44 10.63
CA SER A 87 -10.90 -17.44 10.59
C SER A 87 -11.44 -18.75 11.17
N ARG A 88 -12.40 -18.65 12.09
CA ARG A 88 -13.12 -19.79 12.68
C ARG A 88 -12.22 -20.93 13.18
N GLY A 89 -11.12 -20.59 13.84
CA GLY A 89 -10.20 -21.57 14.40
C GLY A 89 -9.13 -22.10 13.42
N VAL A 90 -9.15 -21.64 12.15
CA VAL A 90 -8.26 -22.13 11.10
C VAL A 90 -7.34 -21.01 10.61
N TRP A 91 -6.05 -21.32 10.47
CA TRP A 91 -5.06 -20.48 9.83
C TRP A 91 -4.98 -20.81 8.35
N ILE A 92 -5.25 -19.86 7.49
CA ILE A 92 -5.26 -20.03 6.04
C ILE A 92 -4.18 -19.14 5.45
N ARG A 93 -3.30 -19.72 4.65
CA ARG A 93 -2.22 -18.97 4.01
C ARG A 93 -2.78 -17.91 3.05
N ASN A 94 -2.23 -16.71 3.11
CA ASN A 94 -2.57 -15.62 2.20
C ASN A 94 -1.91 -15.83 0.81
N PRO A 95 -2.58 -15.55 -0.30
CA PRO A 95 -3.95 -15.09 -0.41
C PRO A 95 -4.96 -16.25 -0.23
N VAL A 96 -5.99 -16.01 0.56
CA VAL A 96 -6.97 -17.04 0.93
C VAL A 96 -7.63 -17.67 -0.29
N GLN A 97 -7.97 -16.88 -1.29
CA GLN A 97 -8.64 -17.35 -2.51
C GLN A 97 -7.83 -18.41 -3.27
N ASN A 98 -6.53 -18.50 -3.06
CA ASN A 98 -5.66 -19.48 -3.69
C ASN A 98 -5.33 -20.66 -2.75
N ASN A 99 -5.78 -20.61 -1.50
CA ASN A 99 -5.37 -21.54 -0.44
C ASN A 99 -6.58 -22.05 0.38
N LEU A 100 -7.63 -22.48 -0.29
CA LEU A 100 -8.85 -22.93 0.39
C LEU A 100 -8.72 -24.33 1.04
N ILE A 101 -7.62 -25.03 0.83
CA ILE A 101 -7.45 -26.43 1.26
C ILE A 101 -7.56 -26.62 2.79
N GLY A 102 -7.25 -25.59 3.58
CA GLY A 102 -7.38 -25.62 5.04
C GLY A 102 -8.81 -25.50 5.55
N LEU A 103 -9.78 -25.16 4.70
CA LEU A 103 -11.19 -25.09 5.03
C LEU A 103 -11.86 -26.45 4.88
N ASP A 104 -12.97 -26.67 5.60
CA ASP A 104 -13.81 -27.84 5.38
C ASP A 104 -14.41 -27.88 3.96
N VAL A 105 -14.88 -29.04 3.55
CA VAL A 105 -15.35 -29.26 2.17
C VAL A 105 -16.57 -28.43 1.85
N GLU A 106 -17.51 -28.29 2.79
CA GLU A 106 -18.75 -27.55 2.59
C GLU A 106 -18.47 -26.07 2.41
N GLU A 107 -17.57 -25.50 3.21
CA GLU A 107 -17.17 -24.10 3.09
C GLU A 107 -16.44 -23.83 1.77
N ARG A 108 -15.57 -24.76 1.31
CA ARG A 108 -14.93 -24.66 0.00
C ARG A 108 -15.95 -24.64 -1.14
N ILE A 109 -16.93 -25.55 -1.09
CA ILE A 109 -18.01 -25.62 -2.08
C ILE A 109 -18.79 -24.33 -2.08
N ARG A 110 -19.15 -23.80 -0.90
CA ARG A 110 -19.91 -22.55 -0.76
C ARG A 110 -19.16 -21.36 -1.38
N ILE A 111 -17.86 -21.25 -1.09
CA ILE A 111 -17.02 -20.17 -1.65
C ILE A 111 -16.91 -20.28 -3.16
N ILE A 112 -16.64 -21.47 -3.69
CA ILE A 112 -16.49 -21.71 -5.13
C ILE A 112 -17.82 -21.43 -5.85
N LYS A 113 -18.93 -21.93 -5.32
CA LYS A 113 -20.27 -21.62 -5.88
C LYS A 113 -20.54 -20.12 -5.90
N GLY A 114 -20.33 -19.43 -4.77
CA GLY A 114 -20.54 -17.99 -4.70
C GLY A 114 -19.65 -17.20 -5.67
N PHE A 115 -18.50 -17.73 -6.05
CA PHE A 115 -17.66 -17.13 -7.08
C PHE A 115 -18.19 -17.38 -8.50
N ILE A 116 -18.71 -18.59 -8.76
CA ILE A 116 -19.27 -18.95 -10.07
C ILE A 116 -20.61 -18.25 -10.30
N ASP A 117 -21.46 -18.22 -9.28
CA ASP A 117 -22.83 -17.69 -9.34
C ASP A 117 -22.89 -16.17 -9.12
N ARG A 118 -21.72 -15.48 -9.01
CA ARG A 118 -21.70 -14.02 -8.85
C ARG A 118 -22.30 -13.36 -10.09
N GLU A 119 -23.15 -12.38 -9.85
CA GLU A 119 -23.60 -11.49 -10.91
C GLU A 119 -22.40 -10.70 -11.47
N ASP A 120 -22.34 -10.52 -12.78
CA ASP A 120 -21.32 -9.68 -13.39
C ASP A 120 -21.52 -8.24 -12.89
N PHE A 121 -20.56 -7.77 -12.14
CA PHE A 121 -20.56 -6.41 -11.64
C PHE A 121 -20.15 -5.47 -12.77
N GLU A 122 -21.13 -4.84 -13.41
CA GLU A 122 -20.86 -3.70 -14.29
C GLU A 122 -20.49 -2.49 -13.41
N PRO A 123 -19.25 -1.98 -13.49
CA PRO A 123 -18.89 -0.79 -12.75
C PRO A 123 -19.76 0.36 -13.25
N LYS A 124 -20.56 0.95 -12.34
CA LYS A 124 -21.28 2.20 -12.65
C LYS A 124 -20.24 3.22 -13.09
N LYS A 125 -20.33 3.72 -14.30
CA LYS A 125 -19.54 4.87 -14.75
C LYS A 125 -19.89 6.04 -13.81
N LEU A 126 -18.89 6.53 -13.09
CA LEU A 126 -18.96 7.77 -12.32
C LEU A 126 -19.03 8.96 -13.28
#